data_aa8140bfcd8a5d6320888fe473e54d38
#
_entry.id   aa8140bfcd8a5d6320888fe473e54d38
#
_cell.length_a   1.000
_cell.length_b   1.000
_cell.length_c   1.000
_cell.angle_alpha   90.00
_cell.angle_beta   90.00
_cell.angle_gamma   90.00
#
_symmetry.space_group_name_H-M   'P 1'
#
loop_
_entity.id
_entity.type
_entity.pdbx_description
1 polymer ?
#
loop_
_entity_poly.entity_id
_entity_poly.type
_entity_poly.pdbx_seq_one_letter_code
_entity_poly.pdbx_strand_id
1 'polypeptide(L)'
;TGADAYILKPFNMDILRRNIINLLTVRRTLRNKFMGNESQNHQVEQIEMQTPDNSLMQRVMEVINENINDSDLSVDMIAQKVGISRVHLHRKMKELTNQTPHSFIRNIRLQQAAKLLKDSKQSITEVMYACGFSNSASFSTMFKNLYGCSPREYMMNAMKE
;
A
#
# COMPACT_ATOMS: atom_id res chain seq x y z
N THR A 1 -16.04 -13.86 -12.97
CA THR A 1 -16.04 -13.04 -14.18
C THR A 1 -16.20 -11.58 -13.79
N GLY A 2 -15.08 -10.91 -13.51
CA GLY A 2 -15.11 -9.50 -13.14
C GLY A 2 -14.69 -8.64 -14.32
N ALA A 3 -15.66 -8.06 -15.00
CA ALA A 3 -15.39 -6.96 -15.90
C ALA A 3 -15.47 -5.65 -15.10
N ASP A 4 -14.46 -4.80 -15.21
CA ASP A 4 -14.40 -3.51 -14.52
C ASP A 4 -15.39 -2.49 -15.12
N ALA A 5 -15.87 -2.73 -16.35
CA ALA A 5 -16.90 -1.91 -17.00
C ALA A 5 -17.61 -2.69 -18.12
N TYR A 6 -18.88 -2.34 -18.36
CA TYR A 6 -19.68 -2.85 -19.47
C TYR A 6 -20.00 -1.71 -20.45
N ILE A 7 -19.79 -1.98 -21.72
CA ILE A 7 -20.07 -1.00 -22.79
C ILE A 7 -21.08 -1.63 -23.73
N LEU A 8 -22.26 -1.00 -23.84
CA LEU A 8 -23.31 -1.46 -24.74
C LEU A 8 -23.01 -1.11 -26.20
N LYS A 9 -23.29 -2.02 -27.12
CA LYS A 9 -23.22 -1.76 -28.57
C LYS A 9 -24.55 -1.17 -29.08
N PRO A 10 -24.53 -0.20 -29.98
CA PRO A 10 -23.37 0.52 -30.54
C PRO A 10 -22.74 1.45 -29.50
N PHE A 11 -21.40 1.46 -29.39
CA PHE A 11 -20.69 2.29 -28.42
C PHE A 11 -20.20 3.59 -29.04
N ASN A 12 -20.31 4.67 -28.26
CA ASN A 12 -19.75 5.96 -28.60
C ASN A 12 -18.25 5.95 -28.25
N MET A 13 -17.39 6.29 -29.21
CA MET A 13 -15.93 6.31 -29.03
C MET A 13 -15.48 7.31 -27.95
N ASP A 14 -16.21 8.42 -27.77
CA ASP A 14 -15.88 9.41 -26.71
C ASP A 14 -16.18 8.87 -25.32
N ILE A 15 -17.27 8.14 -25.18
CA ILE A 15 -17.64 7.45 -23.91
C ILE A 15 -16.62 6.36 -23.60
N LEU A 16 -16.23 5.56 -24.61
CA LEU A 16 -15.20 4.52 -24.45
C LEU A 16 -13.87 5.13 -24.02
N ARG A 17 -13.43 6.18 -24.71
CA ARG A 17 -12.18 6.88 -24.40
C ARG A 17 -12.20 7.49 -22.99
N ARG A 18 -13.30 8.11 -22.58
CA ARG A 18 -13.48 8.65 -21.23
C ARG A 18 -13.41 7.55 -20.17
N ASN A 19 -14.08 6.42 -20.38
CA ASN A 19 -14.05 5.29 -19.46
C ASN A 19 -12.64 4.70 -19.32
N ILE A 20 -11.91 4.55 -20.43
CA ILE A 20 -10.50 4.09 -20.40
C ILE A 20 -9.62 5.07 -19.63
N ILE A 21 -9.74 6.37 -19.88
CA ILE A 21 -8.97 7.40 -19.16
C ILE A 21 -9.30 7.37 -17.66
N ASN A 22 -10.58 7.29 -17.31
CA ASN A 22 -10.99 7.20 -15.90
C ASN A 22 -10.42 5.96 -15.21
N LEU A 23 -10.50 4.78 -15.82
CA LEU A 23 -9.94 3.54 -15.27
C LEU A 23 -8.42 3.64 -15.08
N LEU A 24 -7.71 4.20 -16.05
CA LEU A 24 -6.26 4.41 -15.96
C LEU A 24 -5.89 5.43 -14.87
N THR A 25 -6.66 6.50 -14.73
CA THR A 25 -6.45 7.54 -13.72
C THR A 25 -6.71 6.97 -12.32
N VAL A 26 -7.81 6.26 -12.11
CA VAL A 26 -8.12 5.60 -10.82
C VAL A 26 -7.01 4.62 -10.44
N ARG A 27 -6.56 3.77 -11.36
CA ARG A 27 -5.45 2.83 -11.11
C ARG A 27 -4.14 3.56 -10.76
N ARG A 28 -3.84 4.67 -11.44
CA ARG A 28 -2.65 5.49 -11.16
C ARG A 28 -2.73 6.15 -9.79
N THR A 29 -3.88 6.72 -9.44
CA THR A 29 -4.12 7.37 -8.14
C THR A 29 -4.03 6.36 -7.00
N LEU A 30 -4.66 5.18 -7.13
CA LEU A 30 -4.56 4.09 -6.17
C LEU A 30 -3.10 3.65 -5.98
N ARG A 31 -2.39 3.43 -7.09
CA ARG A 31 -0.98 3.05 -7.04
C ARG A 31 -0.14 4.09 -6.29
N ASN A 32 -0.31 5.38 -6.58
CA ASN A 32 0.43 6.45 -5.92
C ASN A 32 0.09 6.54 -4.43
N LYS A 33 -1.20 6.48 -4.06
CA LYS A 33 -1.67 6.52 -2.67
C LYS A 33 -1.10 5.36 -1.83
N PHE A 34 -1.04 4.15 -2.39
CA PHE A 34 -0.58 2.96 -1.67
C PHE A 34 0.92 2.65 -1.81
N MET A 35 1.62 3.32 -2.73
CA MET A 35 3.08 3.20 -2.88
C MET A 35 3.87 4.27 -2.14
N GLY A 36 3.22 5.22 -1.48
CA GLY A 36 3.87 6.29 -0.72
C GLY A 36 4.59 7.33 -1.58
N ASN A 37 4.30 7.41 -2.87
CA ASN A 37 4.79 8.46 -3.75
C ASN A 37 3.88 9.69 -3.62
N GLU A 38 3.92 10.37 -2.49
CA GLU A 38 3.39 11.73 -2.35
C GLU A 38 4.31 12.72 -3.04
N SER A 39 4.25 12.76 -4.36
CA SER A 39 4.68 13.95 -5.10
C SER A 39 3.47 14.84 -5.23
N GLN A 40 3.59 16.00 -4.56
CA GLN A 40 2.70 17.15 -4.66
C GLN A 40 2.04 17.24 -6.04
N ASN A 41 0.69 17.21 -6.10
CA ASN A 41 -0.02 18.16 -6.94
C ASN A 41 -1.55 18.07 -6.84
N HIS A 42 -2.09 19.24 -6.58
CA HIS A 42 -3.41 19.76 -6.98
C HIS A 42 -4.67 19.03 -6.51
N GLN A 43 -5.34 19.75 -5.60
CA GLN A 43 -6.76 19.68 -5.33
C GLN A 43 -7.57 19.57 -6.63
N VAL A 44 -7.93 18.36 -6.97
CA VAL A 44 -9.16 18.08 -7.67
C VAL A 44 -10.07 17.51 -6.60
N GLU A 45 -11.18 18.18 -6.32
CA GLU A 45 -12.26 17.64 -5.48
C GLU A 45 -12.57 16.24 -5.99
N GLN A 46 -12.07 15.24 -5.26
CA GLN A 46 -12.34 13.84 -5.55
C GLN A 46 -13.79 13.60 -5.15
N ILE A 47 -14.67 13.54 -6.14
CA ILE A 47 -15.85 12.70 -6.01
C ILE A 47 -15.29 11.29 -5.81
N GLU A 48 -15.22 10.85 -4.56
CA GLU A 48 -14.86 9.47 -4.21
C GLU A 48 -15.96 8.56 -4.76
N MET A 49 -15.85 8.20 -6.02
CA MET A 49 -16.56 7.03 -6.50
C MET A 49 -15.95 5.84 -5.76
N GLN A 50 -16.68 5.30 -4.80
CA GLN A 50 -16.33 4.05 -4.12
C GLN A 50 -16.41 2.92 -5.14
N THR A 51 -15.34 2.73 -5.88
CA THR A 51 -15.23 1.55 -6.73
C THR A 51 -15.04 0.32 -5.84
N PRO A 52 -15.52 -0.86 -6.24
CA PRO A 52 -15.29 -2.10 -5.50
C PRO A 52 -13.81 -2.34 -5.18
N ASP A 53 -12.91 -1.92 -6.05
CA ASP A 53 -11.46 -2.02 -5.88
C ASP A 53 -10.92 -1.07 -4.80
N ASN A 54 -11.45 0.17 -4.71
CA ASN A 54 -11.11 1.10 -3.62
C ASN A 54 -11.57 0.54 -2.27
N SER A 55 -12.80 0.04 -2.20
CA SER A 55 -13.36 -0.57 -0.99
C SER A 55 -12.56 -1.81 -0.56
N LEU A 56 -12.12 -2.64 -1.50
CA LEU A 56 -11.27 -3.79 -1.19
C LEU A 56 -9.92 -3.34 -0.62
N MET A 57 -9.24 -2.39 -1.27
CA MET A 57 -7.94 -1.91 -0.80
C MET A 57 -8.04 -1.20 0.54
N GLN A 58 -9.12 -0.47 0.80
CA GLN A 58 -9.36 0.14 2.11
C GLN A 58 -9.47 -0.93 3.19
N ARG A 59 -10.27 -1.98 3.01
CA ARG A 59 -10.38 -3.09 3.96
C ARG A 59 -9.05 -3.83 4.17
N VAL A 60 -8.27 -4.03 3.10
CA VAL A 60 -6.92 -4.60 3.19
C VAL A 60 -6.02 -3.72 4.05
N MET A 61 -6.04 -2.40 3.85
CA MET A 61 -5.24 -1.45 4.65
C MET A 61 -5.66 -1.42 6.12
N GLU A 62 -6.96 -1.45 6.41
CA GLU A 62 -7.50 -1.53 7.76
C GLU A 62 -6.97 -2.78 8.48
N VAL A 63 -7.07 -3.95 7.85
CA VAL A 63 -6.54 -5.21 8.42
C VAL A 63 -5.02 -5.14 8.65
N ILE A 64 -4.26 -4.56 7.74
CA ILE A 64 -2.80 -4.42 7.90
C ILE A 64 -2.48 -3.47 9.06
N ASN A 65 -3.16 -2.32 9.15
CA ASN A 65 -2.91 -1.32 10.19
C ASN A 65 -3.27 -1.84 11.59
N GLU A 66 -4.38 -2.56 11.72
CA GLU A 66 -4.78 -3.19 12.99
C GLU A 66 -3.79 -4.26 13.48
N ASN A 67 -3.06 -4.89 12.57
CA ASN A 67 -2.16 -6.00 12.89
C ASN A 67 -0.70 -5.71 12.45
N ILE A 68 -0.32 -4.44 12.40
CA ILE A 68 0.99 -4.03 11.86
C ILE A 68 2.16 -4.54 12.69
N ASN A 69 1.97 -4.65 14.00
CA ASN A 69 2.95 -5.15 14.96
C ASN A 69 2.98 -6.68 15.08
N ASP A 70 1.99 -7.38 14.52
CA ASP A 70 1.94 -8.84 14.54
C ASP A 70 2.87 -9.44 13.49
N SER A 71 3.99 -10.05 13.91
CA SER A 71 4.95 -10.70 13.02
C SER A 71 4.32 -11.83 12.18
N ASP A 72 3.26 -12.45 12.69
CA ASP A 72 2.59 -13.60 12.08
C ASP A 72 1.48 -13.21 11.11
N LEU A 73 1.23 -11.90 10.91
CA LEU A 73 0.27 -11.42 9.93
C LEU A 73 0.56 -12.00 8.55
N SER A 74 -0.30 -12.89 8.10
CA SER A 74 -0.18 -13.60 6.83
C SER A 74 -1.16 -13.10 5.77
N VAL A 75 -0.86 -13.41 4.52
CA VAL A 75 -1.76 -13.13 3.38
C VAL A 75 -3.09 -13.87 3.52
N ASP A 76 -3.06 -15.07 4.12
CA ASP A 76 -4.26 -15.88 4.35
C ASP A 76 -5.18 -15.21 5.39
N MET A 77 -4.63 -14.66 6.47
CA MET A 77 -5.39 -13.90 7.47
C MET A 77 -6.05 -12.67 6.85
N ILE A 78 -5.33 -11.92 6.02
CA ILE A 78 -5.90 -10.76 5.32
C ILE A 78 -7.02 -11.20 4.39
N ALA A 79 -6.79 -12.22 3.55
CA ALA A 79 -7.79 -12.74 2.62
C ALA A 79 -9.07 -13.17 3.35
N GLN A 80 -8.94 -13.88 4.47
CA GLN A 80 -10.06 -14.31 5.30
C GLN A 80 -10.82 -13.12 5.89
N LYS A 81 -10.11 -12.13 6.47
CA LYS A 81 -10.74 -10.94 7.08
C LYS A 81 -11.46 -10.07 6.05
N VAL A 82 -10.94 -9.94 4.82
CA VAL A 82 -11.60 -9.17 3.76
C VAL A 82 -12.64 -9.99 2.97
N GLY A 83 -12.80 -11.30 3.26
CA GLY A 83 -13.84 -12.14 2.67
C GLY A 83 -13.60 -12.59 1.23
N ILE A 84 -12.33 -12.76 0.82
CA ILE A 84 -11.96 -13.24 -0.53
C ILE A 84 -10.91 -14.36 -0.44
N SER A 85 -10.76 -15.13 -1.53
CA SER A 85 -9.70 -16.14 -1.57
C SER A 85 -8.32 -15.51 -1.67
N ARG A 86 -7.30 -16.22 -1.15
CA ARG A 86 -5.87 -15.82 -1.26
C ARG A 86 -5.46 -15.54 -2.72
N VAL A 87 -5.91 -16.38 -3.65
CA VAL A 87 -5.60 -16.23 -5.08
C VAL A 87 -6.20 -14.93 -5.63
N HIS A 88 -7.44 -14.63 -5.25
CA HIS A 88 -8.12 -13.40 -5.65
C HIS A 88 -7.41 -12.18 -5.06
N LEU A 89 -7.07 -12.19 -3.76
CA LEU A 89 -6.31 -11.12 -3.12
C LEU A 89 -4.98 -10.89 -3.83
N HIS A 90 -4.22 -11.95 -4.12
CA HIS A 90 -2.94 -11.86 -4.80
C HIS A 90 -3.06 -11.21 -6.18
N ARG A 91 -4.04 -11.65 -6.97
CA ARG A 91 -4.32 -11.11 -8.31
C ARG A 91 -4.70 -9.63 -8.24
N LYS A 92 -5.65 -9.27 -7.36
CA LYS A 92 -6.13 -7.89 -7.22
C LYS A 92 -5.05 -6.96 -6.71
N MET A 93 -4.28 -7.35 -5.70
CA MET A 93 -3.17 -6.53 -5.22
C MET A 93 -2.10 -6.32 -6.30
N LYS A 94 -1.76 -7.38 -7.06
CA LYS A 94 -0.81 -7.26 -8.18
C LYS A 94 -1.34 -6.33 -9.27
N GLU A 95 -2.64 -6.40 -9.58
CA GLU A 95 -3.30 -5.54 -10.56
C GLU A 95 -3.31 -4.08 -10.13
N LEU A 96 -3.70 -3.79 -8.87
CA LEU A 96 -3.90 -2.43 -8.37
C LEU A 96 -2.60 -1.73 -7.96
N THR A 97 -1.67 -2.47 -7.33
CA THR A 97 -0.45 -1.89 -6.74
C THR A 97 0.83 -2.28 -7.47
N ASN A 98 0.77 -3.20 -8.42
CA ASN A 98 1.90 -3.84 -9.06
C ASN A 98 2.85 -4.58 -8.09
N GLN A 99 2.37 -4.90 -6.88
CA GLN A 99 3.12 -5.60 -5.84
C GLN A 99 2.45 -6.92 -5.46
N THR A 100 3.24 -7.85 -4.94
CA THR A 100 2.68 -9.02 -4.25
C THR A 100 2.16 -8.60 -2.87
N PRO A 101 1.17 -9.32 -2.29
CA PRO A 101 0.68 -9.03 -0.93
C PRO A 101 1.81 -8.97 0.11
N HIS A 102 2.74 -9.90 0.09
CA HIS A 102 3.90 -9.89 1.00
C HIS A 102 4.78 -8.66 0.84
N SER A 103 5.07 -8.24 -0.40
CA SER A 103 5.85 -7.03 -0.65
C SER A 103 5.11 -5.78 -0.21
N PHE A 104 3.79 -5.75 -0.40
CA PHE A 104 2.95 -4.65 0.02
C PHE A 104 2.92 -4.50 1.55
N ILE A 105 2.63 -5.57 2.30
CA ILE A 105 2.65 -5.58 3.77
C ILE A 105 4.01 -5.09 4.28
N ARG A 106 5.09 -5.65 3.74
CA ARG A 106 6.46 -5.27 4.10
C ARG A 106 6.72 -3.77 3.88
N ASN A 107 6.30 -3.23 2.74
CA ASN A 107 6.50 -1.82 2.43
C ASN A 107 5.70 -0.92 3.36
N ILE A 108 4.45 -1.26 3.70
CA ILE A 108 3.65 -0.53 4.70
C ILE A 108 4.34 -0.53 6.07
N ARG A 109 4.85 -1.68 6.52
CA ARG A 109 5.61 -1.79 7.77
C ARG A 109 6.88 -0.92 7.77
N LEU A 110 7.62 -0.90 6.66
CA LEU A 110 8.81 -0.06 6.52
C LEU A 110 8.49 1.43 6.50
N GLN A 111 7.37 1.83 5.87
CA GLN A 111 6.89 3.21 5.89
C GLN A 111 6.50 3.66 7.30
N GLN A 112 5.80 2.80 8.05
CA GLN A 112 5.48 3.07 9.45
C GLN A 112 6.75 3.16 10.31
N ALA A 113 7.72 2.28 10.08
CA ALA A 113 9.01 2.35 10.76
C ALA A 113 9.75 3.66 10.48
N ALA A 114 9.78 4.12 9.23
CA ALA A 114 10.39 5.39 8.85
C ALA A 114 9.71 6.58 9.55
N LYS A 115 8.39 6.56 9.67
CA LYS A 115 7.64 7.57 10.41
C LYS A 115 7.98 7.55 11.89
N LEU A 116 7.98 6.39 12.53
CA LEU A 116 8.34 6.27 13.95
C LEU A 116 9.79 6.69 14.23
N LEU A 117 10.73 6.39 13.33
CA LEU A 117 12.14 6.81 13.45
C LEU A 117 12.32 8.33 13.37
N LYS A 118 11.41 9.05 12.72
CA LYS A 118 11.42 10.53 12.69
C LYS A 118 10.77 11.15 13.92
N ASP A 119 9.63 10.61 14.34
CA ASP A 119 8.73 11.27 15.27
C ASP A 119 8.88 10.80 16.72
N SER A 120 9.52 9.65 16.95
CA SER A 120 9.60 9.04 18.28
C SER A 120 11.02 9.05 18.86
N LYS A 121 11.09 9.07 20.21
CA LYS A 121 12.34 8.84 20.95
C LYS A 121 12.67 7.36 21.14
N GLN A 122 12.00 6.48 20.40
CA GLN A 122 12.17 5.02 20.50
C GLN A 122 13.48 4.56 19.86
N SER A 123 14.06 3.51 20.40
CA SER A 123 15.21 2.86 19.80
C SER A 123 14.83 2.17 18.47
N ILE A 124 15.80 1.97 17.59
CA ILE A 124 15.60 1.25 16.32
C ILE A 124 15.00 -0.15 16.56
N THR A 125 15.41 -0.80 17.65
CA THR A 125 14.91 -2.13 18.03
C THR A 125 13.44 -2.09 18.43
N GLU A 126 13.01 -1.10 19.20
CA GLU A 126 11.60 -0.91 19.57
C GLU A 126 10.74 -0.61 18.34
N VAL A 127 11.20 0.28 17.46
CA VAL A 127 10.52 0.59 16.20
C VAL A 127 10.40 -0.65 15.31
N MET A 128 11.46 -1.46 15.22
CA MET A 128 11.46 -2.71 14.47
C MET A 128 10.34 -3.64 14.96
N TYR A 129 10.27 -3.90 16.27
CA TYR A 129 9.24 -4.77 16.85
C TYR A 129 7.84 -4.15 16.72
N ALA A 130 7.68 -2.84 16.95
CA ALA A 130 6.41 -2.14 16.79
C ALA A 130 5.86 -2.24 15.36
N CYS A 131 6.72 -2.45 14.37
CA CYS A 131 6.33 -2.65 12.97
C CYS A 131 6.28 -4.13 12.54
N GLY A 132 6.31 -5.08 13.50
CA GLY A 132 6.14 -6.51 13.22
C GLY A 132 7.34 -7.17 12.53
N PHE A 133 8.56 -6.63 12.70
CA PHE A 133 9.78 -7.29 12.29
C PHE A 133 10.43 -8.00 13.50
N SER A 134 10.84 -9.25 13.30
CA SER A 134 11.48 -10.07 14.35
C SER A 134 13.00 -10.19 14.17
N ASN A 135 13.56 -9.80 13.01
CA ASN A 135 14.99 -9.96 12.70
C ASN A 135 15.61 -8.62 12.28
N SER A 136 16.59 -8.16 13.06
CA SER A 136 17.25 -6.86 12.87
C SER A 136 18.07 -6.77 11.58
N ALA A 137 18.75 -7.85 11.18
CA ALA A 137 19.54 -7.85 9.95
C ALA A 137 18.64 -7.75 8.72
N SER A 138 17.56 -8.53 8.70
CA SER A 138 16.55 -8.47 7.63
C SER A 138 15.87 -7.10 7.56
N PHE A 139 15.48 -6.54 8.71
CA PHE A 139 14.89 -5.21 8.81
C PHE A 139 15.82 -4.14 8.23
N SER A 140 17.07 -4.10 8.68
CA SER A 140 18.07 -3.12 8.22
C SER A 140 18.33 -3.21 6.72
N THR A 141 18.44 -4.43 6.19
CA THR A 141 18.65 -4.67 4.75
C THR A 141 17.44 -4.19 3.94
N MET A 142 16.22 -4.56 4.35
CA MET A 142 14.98 -4.17 3.66
C MET A 142 14.75 -2.66 3.73
N PHE A 143 15.03 -2.04 4.87
CA PHE A 143 14.94 -0.59 5.07
C PHE A 143 15.92 0.15 4.16
N LYS A 144 17.19 -0.29 4.13
CA LYS A 144 18.21 0.29 3.27
C LYS A 144 17.86 0.17 1.79
N ASN A 145 17.29 -0.96 1.36
CA ASN A 145 16.86 -1.16 -0.02
C ASN A 145 15.72 -0.21 -0.42
N LEU A 146 14.84 0.17 0.52
CA LEU A 146 13.70 1.06 0.25
C LEU A 146 14.10 2.54 0.33
N TYR A 147 14.90 2.92 1.33
CA TYR A 147 15.22 4.32 1.65
C TYR A 147 16.63 4.75 1.25
N GLY A 148 17.47 3.84 0.76
CA GLY A 148 18.86 4.12 0.34
C GLY A 148 19.86 4.24 1.49
N CYS A 149 19.41 4.31 2.75
CA CYS A 149 20.25 4.42 3.95
C CYS A 149 19.78 3.48 5.06
N SER A 150 20.64 3.21 6.04
CA SER A 150 20.29 2.39 7.19
C SER A 150 19.27 3.07 8.10
N PRO A 151 18.48 2.33 8.91
CA PRO A 151 17.56 2.90 9.90
C PRO A 151 18.25 3.90 10.84
N ARG A 152 19.51 3.66 11.20
CA ARG A 152 20.30 4.54 12.07
C ARG A 152 20.64 5.85 11.37
N GLU A 153 21.12 5.80 10.15
CA GLU A 153 21.42 6.99 9.35
C GLU A 153 20.16 7.80 9.09
N TYR A 154 19.05 7.15 8.80
CA TYR A 154 17.75 7.77 8.59
C TYR A 154 17.28 8.55 9.82
N MET A 155 17.35 7.94 11.01
CA MET A 155 17.00 8.56 12.28
C MET A 155 17.93 9.75 12.60
N MET A 156 19.24 9.61 12.38
CA MET A 156 20.22 10.70 12.62
C MET A 156 20.01 11.90 11.68
N ASN A 157 19.63 11.66 10.44
CA ASN A 157 19.35 12.73 9.48
C ASN A 157 18.07 13.49 9.84
N ALA A 158 17.03 12.78 10.29
CA ALA A 158 15.77 13.39 10.75
C ALA A 158 15.95 14.27 12.00
N MET A 159 16.95 14.01 12.85
CA MET A 159 17.25 14.83 14.04
C MET A 159 18.02 16.12 13.70
N LYS A 160 18.49 16.29 12.47
CA LYS A 160 19.24 17.47 12.01
C LYS A 160 18.38 18.48 11.25
N GLU A 161 17.16 18.09 10.88
CA GLU A 161 16.15 18.95 10.27
C GLU A 161 15.32 19.66 11.36
#